data_ef0203da3c96399675a3683b9b603b7c
#
_entry.id   ef0203da3c96399675a3683b9b603b7c
#
_cell.length_a   1.000
_cell.length_b   1.000
_cell.length_c   1.000
_cell.angle_alpha   90.00
_cell.angle_beta   90.00
_cell.angle_gamma   90.00
#
_symmetry.space_group_name_H-M   'P 1'
#
loop_
_entity.id
_entity.type
_entity.pdbx_description
1 polymer ?
#
loop_
_entity_poly.entity_id
_entity_poly.type
_entity_poly.pdbx_seq_one_letter_code
_entity_poly.pdbx_strand_id
1 'polypeptide(L)'
;MGNNFTPAWIKKGFFNESLFCDDFLSTHQLLYVNGAFFTPDGRVTDTMNLRCEIFDMLRDHIGANIAKRVSNVVDVLKLAAQVEDFPPVTDRIALANGTLYLDGTFQEGKPEIVRNRLPVKYDPKAAQPVHWLRFLSDLLYPEDISTV
;
A
#
# COMPACT_ATOMS: atom_id res chain seq x y z
N MET A 1 2.15 23.62 27.35
CA MET A 1 1.12 22.79 27.97
C MET A 1 0.66 21.78 26.93
N GLY A 2 0.94 20.53 27.15
CA GLY A 2 0.46 19.49 26.26
C GLY A 2 -1.06 19.36 26.35
N ASN A 3 -1.75 19.41 25.21
CA ASN A 3 -3.13 18.96 25.15
C ASN A 3 -3.13 17.50 25.59
N ASN A 4 -3.70 17.22 26.76
CA ASN A 4 -3.96 15.85 27.21
C ASN A 4 -5.09 15.26 26.36
N PHE A 5 -4.82 15.11 25.05
CA PHE A 5 -5.74 14.42 24.17
C PHE A 5 -5.64 12.92 24.46
N THR A 6 -6.68 12.39 25.08
CA THR A 6 -6.80 10.95 25.25
C THR A 6 -7.46 10.36 24.00
N PRO A 7 -6.78 9.50 23.26
CA PRO A 7 -7.35 8.86 22.07
C PRO A 7 -8.60 8.04 22.42
N ALA A 8 -9.50 7.90 21.44
CA ALA A 8 -10.75 7.16 21.62
C ALA A 8 -10.57 5.70 22.00
N TRP A 9 -9.40 5.12 21.64
CA TRP A 9 -9.04 3.73 21.93
C TRP A 9 -8.50 3.53 23.36
N ILE A 10 -8.36 4.61 24.16
CA ILE A 10 -8.11 4.57 25.60
C ILE A 10 -9.37 5.02 26.33
N LYS A 11 -9.99 4.12 27.09
CA LYS A 11 -11.16 4.42 27.93
C LYS A 11 -10.90 4.01 29.37
N LYS A 12 -10.98 4.97 30.29
CA LYS A 12 -10.80 4.73 31.75
C LYS A 12 -9.50 3.97 32.06
N GLY A 13 -8.42 4.27 31.34
CA GLY A 13 -7.14 3.59 31.50
C GLY A 13 -7.03 2.21 30.82
N PHE A 14 -8.08 1.76 30.15
CA PHE A 14 -8.05 0.50 29.40
C PHE A 14 -7.81 0.74 27.93
N PHE A 15 -6.93 -0.07 27.35
CA PHE A 15 -6.61 -0.08 25.93
C PHE A 15 -7.57 -1.00 25.17
N ASN A 16 -8.13 -0.48 24.08
CA ASN A 16 -9.00 -1.24 23.18
C ASN A 16 -8.30 -1.44 21.83
N GLU A 17 -7.81 -2.65 21.56
CA GLU A 17 -7.09 -3.00 20.35
C GLU A 17 -7.94 -2.82 19.09
N SER A 18 -9.22 -3.16 19.15
CA SER A 18 -10.13 -3.02 18.00
C SER A 18 -10.32 -1.57 17.58
N LEU A 19 -10.59 -0.69 18.53
CA LEU A 19 -10.72 0.75 18.26
C LEU A 19 -9.41 1.36 17.77
N PHE A 20 -8.26 0.91 18.28
CA PHE A 20 -6.96 1.33 17.78
C PHE A 20 -6.77 0.93 16.32
N CYS A 21 -7.12 -0.30 15.97
CA CYS A 21 -7.01 -0.79 14.60
C CYS A 21 -7.94 -0.03 13.64
N ASP A 22 -9.15 0.28 14.07
CA ASP A 22 -10.09 1.09 13.28
C ASP A 22 -9.52 2.49 13.01
N ASP A 23 -8.97 3.14 14.03
CA ASP A 23 -8.31 4.44 13.90
C ASP A 23 -7.07 4.36 13.01
N PHE A 24 -6.23 3.35 13.21
CA PHE A 24 -5.04 3.11 12.39
C PHE A 24 -5.39 2.91 10.92
N LEU A 25 -6.36 2.06 10.61
CA LEU A 25 -6.80 1.77 9.24
C LEU A 25 -7.52 2.96 8.59
N SER A 26 -8.06 3.90 9.37
CA SER A 26 -8.64 5.13 8.84
C SER A 26 -7.60 6.08 8.26
N THR A 27 -6.37 6.01 8.76
CA THR A 27 -5.24 6.88 8.36
C THR A 27 -4.19 6.15 7.52
N HIS A 28 -4.12 4.82 7.60
CA HIS A 28 -3.16 3.98 6.89
C HIS A 28 -3.90 3.00 5.99
N GLN A 29 -3.65 3.09 4.69
CA GLN A 29 -4.17 2.11 3.76
C GLN A 29 -3.36 0.81 3.88
N LEU A 30 -4.00 -0.25 4.35
CA LEU A 30 -3.37 -1.53 4.62
C LEU A 30 -4.32 -2.67 4.29
N LEU A 31 -3.83 -3.66 3.55
CA LEU A 31 -4.54 -4.93 3.30
C LEU A 31 -3.67 -6.09 3.75
N TYR A 32 -4.31 -7.14 4.24
CA TYR A 32 -3.67 -8.41 4.56
C TYR A 32 -4.20 -9.50 3.63
N VAL A 33 -3.32 -10.00 2.75
CA VAL A 33 -3.69 -10.94 1.70
C VAL A 33 -2.68 -12.08 1.68
N ASN A 34 -3.15 -13.32 1.74
CA ASN A 34 -2.31 -14.52 1.64
C ASN A 34 -1.08 -14.49 2.57
N GLY A 35 -1.27 -14.05 3.81
CA GLY A 35 -0.21 -14.06 4.82
C GLY A 35 0.77 -12.87 4.75
N ALA A 36 0.50 -11.84 3.97
CA ALA A 36 1.33 -10.66 3.85
C ALA A 36 0.54 -9.36 3.91
N PHE A 37 1.14 -8.33 4.49
CA PHE A 37 0.59 -6.97 4.44
C PHE A 37 0.98 -6.27 3.13
N PHE A 38 0.06 -5.46 2.62
CA PHE A 38 0.24 -4.62 1.44
C PHE A 38 -0.20 -3.19 1.72
N THR A 39 0.57 -2.25 1.22
CA THR A 39 0.27 -0.81 1.21
C THR A 39 0.18 -0.31 -0.23
N PRO A 40 -0.19 0.95 -0.48
CA PRO A 40 -0.12 1.51 -1.84
C PRO A 40 1.26 1.43 -2.48
N ASP A 41 2.32 1.35 -1.67
CA ASP A 41 3.71 1.20 -2.15
C ASP A 41 4.07 -0.25 -2.53
N GLY A 42 3.25 -1.20 -2.15
CA GLY A 42 3.44 -2.62 -2.43
C GLY A 42 3.48 -3.49 -1.19
N ARG A 43 4.07 -4.68 -1.33
CA ARG A 43 4.18 -5.64 -0.23
C ARG A 43 5.08 -5.10 0.88
N VAL A 44 4.61 -5.20 2.12
CA VAL A 44 5.42 -4.92 3.30
C VAL A 44 6.37 -6.11 3.52
N THR A 45 7.64 -5.92 3.18
CA THR A 45 8.67 -6.94 3.34
C THR A 45 9.22 -7.00 4.76
N ASP A 46 9.18 -5.87 5.46
CA ASP A 46 9.64 -5.75 6.84
C ASP A 46 8.51 -5.26 7.74
N THR A 47 7.93 -6.19 8.50
CA THR A 47 6.88 -5.87 9.48
C THR A 47 7.42 -5.12 10.72
N MET A 48 8.74 -5.05 10.89
CA MET A 48 9.32 -4.32 12.01
C MET A 48 8.99 -2.82 11.94
N ASN A 49 9.01 -2.24 10.73
CA ASN A 49 8.63 -0.84 10.54
C ASN A 49 7.18 -0.58 10.99
N LEU A 50 6.25 -1.47 10.63
CA LEU A 50 4.86 -1.40 11.09
C LEU A 50 4.76 -1.49 12.62
N ARG A 51 5.52 -2.42 13.23
CA ARG A 51 5.56 -2.59 14.68
C ARG A 51 6.14 -1.35 15.39
N CYS A 52 7.18 -0.76 14.83
CA CYS A 52 7.77 0.47 15.37
C CYS A 52 6.78 1.64 15.33
N GLU A 53 6.06 1.78 14.23
CA GLU A 53 5.04 2.82 14.09
C GLU A 53 3.91 2.66 15.11
N ILE A 54 3.40 1.44 15.28
CA ILE A 54 2.40 1.13 16.31
C ILE A 54 2.97 1.41 17.71
N PHE A 55 4.20 0.99 17.97
CA PHE A 55 4.87 1.25 19.24
C PHE A 55 4.96 2.75 19.54
N ASP A 56 5.35 3.57 18.56
CA ASP A 56 5.46 5.02 18.72
C ASP A 56 4.12 5.67 19.03
N MET A 57 3.02 5.15 18.47
CA MET A 57 1.68 5.63 18.78
C MET A 57 1.21 5.23 20.18
N LEU A 58 1.61 4.06 20.67
CA LEU A 58 1.15 3.52 21.96
C LEU A 58 1.97 4.00 23.15
N ARG A 59 3.27 4.24 22.98
CA ARG A 59 4.20 4.45 24.09
C ARG A 59 3.85 5.64 24.99
N ASP A 60 3.22 6.67 24.44
CA ASP A 60 2.82 7.86 25.21
C ASP A 60 1.57 7.63 26.07
N HIS A 61 0.85 6.53 25.83
CA HIS A 61 -0.41 6.22 26.49
C HIS A 61 -0.38 4.91 27.29
N ILE A 62 0.54 4.00 26.96
CA ILE A 62 0.64 2.67 27.54
C ILE A 62 2.08 2.41 27.98
N GLY A 63 2.29 2.23 29.29
CA GLY A 63 3.62 1.95 29.82
C GLY A 63 3.89 0.46 30.07
N ALA A 64 2.87 -0.32 30.42
CA ALA A 64 3.04 -1.71 30.81
C ALA A 64 2.74 -2.68 29.68
N ASN A 65 3.58 -3.72 29.54
CA ASN A 65 3.40 -4.80 28.54
C ASN A 65 3.29 -4.31 27.10
N ILE A 66 3.96 -3.21 26.77
CA ILE A 66 3.83 -2.55 25.48
C ILE A 66 4.20 -3.48 24.30
N ALA A 67 5.23 -4.31 24.44
CA ALA A 67 5.64 -5.26 23.41
C ALA A 67 4.52 -6.27 23.08
N LYS A 68 3.85 -6.77 24.12
CA LYS A 68 2.69 -7.65 23.96
C LYS A 68 1.51 -6.93 23.34
N ARG A 69 1.28 -5.67 23.72
CA ARG A 69 0.23 -4.82 23.14
C ARG A 69 0.46 -4.61 21.64
N VAL A 70 1.68 -4.30 21.23
CA VAL A 70 2.06 -4.16 19.83
C VAL A 70 1.80 -5.45 19.05
N SER A 71 2.19 -6.60 19.61
CA SER A 71 1.93 -7.90 18.98
C SER A 71 0.44 -8.20 18.85
N ASN A 72 -0.36 -7.92 19.86
CA ASN A 72 -1.81 -8.09 19.83
C ASN A 72 -2.45 -7.18 18.75
N VAL A 73 -2.01 -5.93 18.65
CA VAL A 73 -2.48 -4.99 17.60
C VAL A 73 -2.17 -5.52 16.21
N VAL A 74 -0.98 -6.03 15.98
CA VAL A 74 -0.62 -6.62 14.66
C VAL A 74 -1.53 -7.81 14.34
N ASP A 75 -1.82 -8.68 15.30
CA ASP A 75 -2.71 -9.82 15.10
C ASP A 75 -4.16 -9.36 14.78
N VAL A 76 -4.65 -8.34 15.48
CA VAL A 76 -5.97 -7.76 15.16
C VAL A 76 -5.98 -7.08 13.80
N LEU A 77 -4.90 -6.38 13.42
CA LEU A 77 -4.77 -5.78 12.08
C LEU A 77 -4.84 -6.81 10.97
N LYS A 78 -4.23 -7.98 11.17
CA LYS A 78 -4.34 -9.10 10.20
C LYS A 78 -5.79 -9.50 9.97
N LEU A 79 -6.58 -9.56 11.02
CA LEU A 79 -7.99 -9.91 10.94
C LEU A 79 -8.83 -8.77 10.32
N ALA A 80 -8.59 -7.53 10.76
CA ALA A 80 -9.35 -6.38 10.33
C ALA A 80 -9.08 -5.97 8.86
N ALA A 81 -7.84 -6.15 8.40
CA ALA A 81 -7.41 -5.79 7.06
C ALA A 81 -7.44 -6.97 6.07
N GLN A 82 -7.88 -8.15 6.51
CA GLN A 82 -7.87 -9.35 5.68
C GLN A 82 -8.87 -9.25 4.51
N VAL A 83 -8.39 -9.58 3.32
CA VAL A 83 -9.20 -9.81 2.12
C VAL A 83 -8.75 -11.12 1.47
N GLU A 84 -9.65 -11.79 0.76
CA GLU A 84 -9.33 -13.07 0.12
C GLU A 84 -8.32 -12.92 -1.00
N ASP A 85 -8.51 -11.91 -1.85
CA ASP A 85 -7.60 -11.59 -2.94
C ASP A 85 -7.78 -10.13 -3.36
N PHE A 86 -6.83 -9.64 -4.17
CA PHE A 86 -6.96 -8.34 -4.80
C PHE A 86 -8.06 -8.37 -5.86
N PRO A 87 -8.86 -7.28 -5.97
CA PRO A 87 -9.81 -7.17 -7.06
C PRO A 87 -9.08 -7.28 -8.41
N PRO A 88 -9.62 -7.99 -9.40
CA PRO A 88 -9.02 -8.04 -10.71
C PRO A 88 -9.03 -6.64 -11.34
N VAL A 89 -7.88 -6.25 -11.89
CA VAL A 89 -7.70 -4.96 -12.54
C VAL A 89 -7.40 -5.21 -14.01
N THR A 90 -8.32 -4.80 -14.90
CA THR A 90 -8.24 -5.05 -16.34
C THR A 90 -8.15 -3.80 -17.19
N ASP A 91 -8.39 -2.63 -16.61
CA ASP A 91 -8.53 -1.35 -17.31
C ASP A 91 -7.38 -0.36 -17.03
N ARG A 92 -6.42 -0.74 -16.20
CA ARG A 92 -5.36 0.17 -15.76
C ARG A 92 -4.09 -0.57 -15.35
N ILE A 93 -2.99 0.19 -15.36
CA ILE A 93 -1.66 -0.27 -14.93
C ILE A 93 -1.18 0.61 -13.80
N ALA A 94 -0.83 0.00 -12.68
CA ALA A 94 -0.24 0.71 -11.55
C ALA A 94 1.27 0.91 -11.78
N LEU A 95 1.71 2.17 -11.74
CA LEU A 95 3.09 2.59 -11.95
C LEU A 95 3.68 3.23 -10.68
N ALA A 96 4.98 3.44 -10.66
CA ALA A 96 5.67 4.00 -9.49
C ALA A 96 5.15 5.38 -9.08
N ASN A 97 4.68 6.19 -10.02
CA ASN A 97 4.20 7.56 -9.80
C ASN A 97 2.69 7.75 -9.98
N GLY A 98 1.95 6.69 -10.30
CA GLY A 98 0.50 6.81 -10.47
C GLY A 98 -0.15 5.64 -11.16
N THR A 99 -1.29 5.87 -11.76
CA THR A 99 -2.08 4.88 -12.49
C THR A 99 -2.31 5.32 -13.92
N LEU A 100 -1.93 4.48 -14.88
CA LEU A 100 -2.18 4.67 -16.29
C LEU A 100 -3.39 3.84 -16.72
N TYR A 101 -4.44 4.49 -17.21
CA TYR A 101 -5.63 3.84 -17.74
C TYR A 101 -5.46 3.48 -19.22
N LEU A 102 -6.18 2.46 -19.68
CA LEU A 102 -6.10 2.01 -21.07
C LEU A 102 -6.59 3.06 -22.08
N ASP A 103 -7.39 4.04 -21.65
CA ASP A 103 -7.82 5.16 -22.48
C ASP A 103 -6.72 6.23 -22.67
N GLY A 104 -5.55 6.04 -22.05
CA GLY A 104 -4.42 6.96 -22.08
C GLY A 104 -4.40 7.99 -20.95
N THR A 105 -5.43 8.03 -20.10
CA THR A 105 -5.48 8.92 -18.93
C THR A 105 -4.50 8.47 -17.87
N PHE A 106 -3.79 9.43 -17.27
CA PHE A 106 -2.88 9.17 -16.16
C PHE A 106 -3.35 9.92 -14.91
N GLN A 107 -3.45 9.19 -13.80
CA GLN A 107 -3.74 9.75 -12.47
C GLN A 107 -2.49 9.68 -11.62
N GLU A 108 -1.96 10.84 -11.22
CA GLU A 108 -0.81 10.93 -10.34
C GLU A 108 -1.14 10.45 -8.92
N GLY A 109 -0.14 9.87 -8.24
CA GLY A 109 -0.30 9.36 -6.90
C GLY A 109 -0.58 7.87 -6.84
N LYS A 110 -0.78 7.35 -5.61
CA LYS A 110 -0.99 5.92 -5.34
C LYS A 110 -2.30 5.73 -4.57
N PRO A 111 -3.46 5.92 -5.22
CA PRO A 111 -4.76 5.89 -4.51
C PRO A 111 -5.21 4.51 -4.09
N GLU A 112 -4.64 3.45 -4.67
CA GLU A 112 -5.08 2.06 -4.44
C GLU A 112 -3.93 1.15 -4.05
N ILE A 113 -4.30 0.12 -3.28
CA ILE A 113 -3.42 -1.00 -3.00
C ILE A 113 -3.58 -2.03 -4.10
N VAL A 114 -2.50 -2.38 -4.78
CA VAL A 114 -2.47 -3.35 -5.87
C VAL A 114 -1.45 -4.43 -5.60
N ARG A 115 -1.67 -5.62 -6.14
CA ARG A 115 -0.74 -6.75 -5.99
C ARG A 115 0.65 -6.42 -6.56
N ASN A 116 0.67 -5.86 -7.75
CA ASN A 116 1.89 -5.54 -8.48
C ASN A 116 1.83 -4.10 -8.96
N ARG A 117 2.78 -3.32 -8.52
CA ARG A 117 3.03 -1.98 -9.03
C ARG A 117 4.36 -2.00 -9.77
N LEU A 118 4.35 -1.59 -11.03
CA LEU A 118 5.58 -1.54 -11.82
C LEU A 118 6.51 -0.44 -11.29
N PRO A 119 7.80 -0.74 -11.11
CA PRO A 119 8.77 0.24 -10.59
C PRO A 119 9.21 1.26 -11.66
N VAL A 120 8.33 1.57 -12.58
CA VAL A 120 8.56 2.49 -13.70
C VAL A 120 7.67 3.71 -13.52
N LYS A 121 8.21 4.89 -13.75
CA LYS A 121 7.46 6.15 -13.73
C LYS A 121 6.94 6.45 -15.13
N TYR A 122 5.67 6.85 -15.20
CA TYR A 122 5.11 7.39 -16.43
C TYR A 122 5.63 8.82 -16.66
N ASP A 123 6.16 9.05 -17.85
CA ASP A 123 6.58 10.36 -18.32
C ASP A 123 6.03 10.59 -19.73
N PRO A 124 5.01 11.46 -19.89
CA PRO A 124 4.42 11.74 -21.19
C PRO A 124 5.40 12.44 -22.15
N LYS A 125 6.52 13.00 -21.62
CA LYS A 125 7.57 13.67 -22.39
C LYS A 125 8.78 12.76 -22.63
N ALA A 126 8.73 11.49 -22.24
CA ALA A 126 9.81 10.55 -22.47
C ALA A 126 10.10 10.42 -23.97
N ALA A 127 11.38 10.34 -24.32
CA ALA A 127 11.80 10.07 -25.67
C ALA A 127 11.28 8.70 -26.14
N GLN A 128 11.04 8.58 -27.43
CA GLN A 128 10.64 7.29 -28.01
C GLN A 128 11.69 6.22 -27.71
N PRO A 129 11.27 4.99 -27.36
CA PRO A 129 12.20 3.89 -27.07
C PRO A 129 12.82 3.35 -28.35
N VAL A 130 13.80 4.08 -28.91
CA VAL A 130 14.40 3.81 -30.23
C VAL A 130 14.97 2.39 -30.32
N HIS A 131 15.65 1.93 -29.28
CA HIS A 131 16.23 0.58 -29.26
C HIS A 131 15.16 -0.51 -29.26
N TRP A 132 14.07 -0.31 -28.53
CA TRP A 132 12.93 -1.23 -28.52
C TRP A 132 12.21 -1.28 -29.86
N LEU A 133 11.94 -0.12 -30.44
CA LEU A 133 11.31 -0.02 -31.75
C LEU A 133 12.17 -0.67 -32.84
N ARG A 134 13.48 -0.48 -32.79
CA ARG A 134 14.43 -1.13 -33.71
C ARG A 134 14.41 -2.64 -33.53
N PHE A 135 14.44 -3.13 -32.31
CA PHE A 135 14.32 -4.55 -31.99
C PHE A 135 13.03 -5.15 -32.58
N LEU A 136 11.89 -4.48 -32.39
CA LEU A 136 10.62 -4.93 -32.96
C LEU A 136 10.64 -4.95 -34.48
N SER A 137 11.22 -3.94 -35.14
CA SER A 137 11.30 -3.89 -36.58
C SER A 137 12.20 -5.00 -37.17
N ASP A 138 13.18 -5.46 -36.41
CA ASP A 138 14.06 -6.58 -36.80
C ASP A 138 13.39 -7.94 -36.62
N LEU A 139 12.43 -8.08 -35.70
CA LEU A 139 11.77 -9.33 -35.37
C LEU A 139 10.41 -9.54 -36.03
N LEU A 140 9.65 -8.45 -36.25
CA LEU A 140 8.28 -8.50 -36.73
C LEU A 140 8.18 -8.07 -38.21
N TYR A 141 7.19 -8.61 -38.91
CA TYR A 141 6.84 -8.10 -40.21
C TYR A 141 6.22 -6.70 -40.10
N PRO A 142 6.36 -5.84 -41.13
CA PRO A 142 5.82 -4.46 -41.07
C PRO A 142 4.33 -4.38 -40.72
N GLU A 143 3.52 -5.34 -41.16
CA GLU A 143 2.08 -5.41 -40.87
C GLU A 143 1.81 -5.72 -39.38
N ASP A 144 2.71 -6.42 -38.69
CA ASP A 144 2.55 -6.77 -37.28
C ASP A 144 2.94 -5.61 -36.38
N ILE A 145 3.82 -4.73 -36.81
CA ILE A 145 4.30 -3.57 -36.02
C ILE A 145 3.16 -2.58 -35.73
N SER A 146 2.20 -2.45 -36.65
CA SER A 146 1.07 -1.54 -36.49
C SER A 146 0.09 -1.97 -35.40
N THR A 147 0.15 -3.22 -34.92
CA THR A 147 -0.71 -3.79 -33.85
C THR A 147 -0.07 -3.81 -32.48
N VAL A 148 1.18 -3.39 -32.36
CA VAL A 148 1.95 -3.42 -31.11
C VAL A 148 1.92 -2.11 -30.33
#